data_537df5e7fe9f68102443bae1f0297d88
#
_entry.id   537df5e7fe9f68102443bae1f0297d88
#
_cell.length_a   1.000
_cell.length_b   1.000
_cell.length_c   1.000
_cell.angle_alpha   90.00
_cell.angle_beta   90.00
_cell.angle_gamma   90.00
#
_symmetry.space_group_name_H-M   'P 1'
#
loop_
_entity.id
_entity.type
_entity.pdbx_description
1 polymer ?
#
loop_
_entity_poly.entity_id
_entity_poly.type
_entity_poly.pdbx_seq_one_letter_code
_entity_poly.pdbx_strand_id
1 'polypeptide(L)'
;SAGSIYLNGKNKKVTESRNVPLEYRKTVQMVFQDPFGSLNSIHTVYHHLARPLFRHKLKNQTEMFPYIVHLLEKVGLTPGDKFAKKFPHEMSGGERQRVAIARALSLDPKIIVADEPTSMLDVSIRMDVLEIFAKMRKENNLTVLFITHDLASARYLADRIIVLKNG
;
A
#
# COMPACT_ATOMS: atom_id res chain seq x y z
N SER A 1 8.70 -21.26 -15.31
CA SER A 1 7.54 -21.91 -14.67
C SER A 1 6.28 -21.20 -15.08
N ALA A 2 5.27 -21.95 -15.54
CA ALA A 2 3.97 -21.43 -15.92
C ALA A 2 3.03 -21.50 -14.70
N GLY A 3 2.32 -20.39 -14.44
CA GLY A 3 1.33 -20.32 -13.35
C GLY A 3 0.10 -19.55 -13.79
N SER A 4 -1.01 -19.76 -13.10
CA SER A 4 -2.25 -19.00 -13.32
C SER A 4 -2.66 -18.28 -12.06
N ILE A 5 -3.10 -17.02 -12.21
CA ILE A 5 -3.61 -16.21 -11.11
C ILE A 5 -5.13 -16.14 -11.24
N TYR A 6 -5.84 -16.53 -10.18
CA TYR A 6 -7.29 -16.45 -10.11
C TYR A 6 -7.72 -15.37 -9.13
N LEU A 7 -8.59 -14.48 -9.55
CA LEU A 7 -9.24 -13.50 -8.71
C LEU A 7 -10.76 -13.75 -8.77
N ASN A 8 -11.38 -14.03 -7.61
CA ASN A 8 -12.80 -14.39 -7.51
C ASN A 8 -13.20 -15.53 -8.46
N GLY A 9 -12.38 -16.58 -8.54
CA GLY A 9 -12.60 -17.75 -9.41
C GLY A 9 -12.41 -17.51 -10.91
N LYS A 10 -12.12 -16.28 -11.33
CA LYS A 10 -11.84 -15.94 -12.74
C LYS A 10 -10.34 -15.92 -12.98
N ASN A 11 -9.88 -16.71 -13.96
CA ASN A 11 -8.48 -16.68 -14.39
C ASN A 11 -8.15 -15.29 -14.95
N LYS A 12 -7.19 -14.63 -14.34
CA LYS A 12 -6.64 -13.35 -14.78
C LYS A 12 -5.25 -13.60 -15.35
N LYS A 13 -5.14 -13.83 -16.65
CA LYS A 13 -3.86 -13.84 -17.38
C LYS A 13 -3.27 -12.40 -17.37
N VAL A 14 -2.86 -11.95 -16.18
CA VAL A 14 -2.37 -10.58 -15.97
C VAL A 14 -0.98 -10.40 -16.59
N THR A 15 -0.25 -11.49 -16.76
CA THR A 15 1.16 -11.46 -17.20
C THR A 15 1.33 -11.26 -18.70
N GLU A 16 0.33 -11.51 -19.52
CA GLU A 16 0.43 -11.44 -20.99
C GLU A 16 -0.13 -10.13 -21.60
N SER A 17 -0.85 -9.33 -20.81
CA SER A 17 -1.49 -8.12 -21.33
C SER A 17 -0.78 -6.85 -20.84
N ARG A 18 -0.27 -6.04 -21.79
CA ARG A 18 0.16 -4.66 -21.53
C ARG A 18 -1.00 -3.78 -20.98
N ASN A 19 -2.25 -4.24 -21.09
CA ASN A 19 -3.46 -3.53 -20.64
C ASN A 19 -4.15 -4.25 -19.49
N VAL A 20 -3.59 -4.14 -18.27
CA VAL A 20 -4.27 -4.56 -17.07
C VAL A 20 -5.50 -3.67 -16.85
N PRO A 21 -6.72 -4.24 -16.71
CA PRO A 21 -7.94 -3.46 -16.51
C PRO A 21 -7.86 -2.54 -15.29
N LEU A 22 -8.42 -1.33 -15.39
CA LEU A 22 -8.45 -0.37 -14.28
C LEU A 22 -9.14 -0.93 -13.03
N GLU A 23 -10.19 -1.74 -13.21
CA GLU A 23 -10.89 -2.41 -12.12
C GLU A 23 -9.97 -3.38 -11.35
N TYR A 24 -9.15 -4.16 -12.06
CA TYR A 24 -8.16 -5.01 -11.41
C TYR A 24 -7.16 -4.19 -10.60
N ARG A 25 -6.65 -3.09 -11.20
CA ARG A 25 -5.72 -2.18 -10.53
C ARG A 25 -6.33 -1.48 -9.32
N LYS A 26 -7.66 -1.27 -9.30
CA LYS A 26 -8.36 -0.78 -8.13
C LYS A 26 -8.45 -1.86 -7.04
N THR A 27 -8.78 -3.09 -7.44
CA THR A 27 -9.03 -4.21 -6.53
C THR A 27 -7.76 -4.72 -5.86
N VAL A 28 -6.65 -4.77 -6.59
CA VAL A 28 -5.36 -5.29 -6.13
C VAL A 28 -4.33 -4.17 -6.17
N GLN A 29 -3.79 -3.83 -5.01
CA GLN A 29 -2.74 -2.83 -4.86
C GLN A 29 -1.46 -3.47 -4.34
N MET A 30 -0.33 -2.79 -4.56
CA MET A 30 0.97 -3.27 -4.11
C MET A 30 1.69 -2.22 -3.28
N VAL A 31 2.28 -2.66 -2.19
CA VAL A 31 3.23 -1.89 -1.37
C VAL A 31 4.60 -2.51 -1.57
N PHE A 32 5.54 -1.73 -2.09
CA PHE A 32 6.88 -2.19 -2.44
C PHE A 32 7.83 -2.09 -1.25
N GLN A 33 8.90 -2.86 -1.31
CA GLN A 33 10.00 -2.88 -0.36
C GLN A 33 10.69 -1.52 -0.22
N ASP A 34 10.94 -0.84 -1.35
CA ASP A 34 11.63 0.45 -1.38
C ASP A 34 10.64 1.62 -1.45
N PRO A 35 10.40 2.32 -0.32
CA PRO A 35 9.57 3.52 -0.32
C PRO A 35 10.24 4.70 -1.02
N PHE A 36 11.57 4.71 -1.14
CA PHE A 36 12.31 5.80 -1.78
C PHE A 36 12.11 5.78 -3.30
N GLY A 37 12.25 4.62 -3.94
CA GLY A 37 12.01 4.46 -5.38
C GLY A 37 10.54 4.55 -5.77
N SER A 38 9.62 4.34 -4.82
CA SER A 38 8.18 4.34 -5.09
C SER A 38 7.55 5.74 -5.17
N LEU A 39 8.20 6.78 -4.62
CA LEU A 39 7.72 8.16 -4.54
C LEU A 39 8.67 9.09 -5.29
N ASN A 40 8.18 9.76 -6.34
CA ASN A 40 8.96 10.74 -7.07
C ASN A 40 9.15 12.02 -6.21
N SER A 41 10.40 12.39 -5.94
CA SER A 41 10.77 13.50 -5.05
C SER A 41 10.35 14.90 -5.53
N ILE A 42 10.00 15.05 -6.82
CA ILE A 42 9.55 16.35 -7.38
C ILE A 42 8.07 16.65 -7.11
N HIS A 43 7.31 15.68 -6.61
CA HIS A 43 5.88 15.81 -6.33
C HIS A 43 5.61 15.73 -4.83
N THR A 44 4.61 16.49 -4.37
CA THR A 44 4.15 16.44 -2.98
C THR A 44 3.46 15.12 -2.66
N VAL A 45 3.33 14.80 -1.37
CA VAL A 45 2.54 13.67 -0.87
C VAL A 45 1.10 13.73 -1.39
N TYR A 46 0.48 14.93 -1.37
CA TYR A 46 -0.85 15.13 -1.94
C TYR A 46 -0.93 14.64 -3.40
N HIS A 47 0.03 15.02 -4.24
CA HIS A 47 0.04 14.62 -5.65
C HIS A 47 0.10 13.10 -5.81
N HIS A 48 0.90 12.41 -4.98
CA HIS A 48 1.04 10.95 -5.03
C HIS A 48 -0.27 10.22 -4.70
N LEU A 49 -1.08 10.76 -3.77
CA LEU A 49 -2.35 10.18 -3.38
C LEU A 49 -3.50 10.62 -4.30
N ALA A 50 -3.48 11.87 -4.79
CA ALA A 50 -4.52 12.40 -5.66
C ALA A 50 -4.52 11.76 -7.05
N ARG A 51 -3.33 11.48 -7.59
CA ARG A 51 -3.20 10.93 -8.96
C ARG A 51 -3.95 9.61 -9.21
N PRO A 52 -3.86 8.57 -8.35
CA PRO A 52 -4.67 7.37 -8.51
C PRO A 52 -6.16 7.65 -8.34
N LEU A 53 -6.57 8.48 -7.40
CA LEU A 53 -7.98 8.86 -7.18
C LEU A 53 -8.58 9.54 -8.40
N PHE A 54 -7.84 10.47 -8.98
CA PHE A 54 -8.24 11.17 -10.20
C PHE A 54 -8.35 10.23 -11.40
N ARG A 55 -7.35 9.35 -11.59
CA ARG A 55 -7.34 8.37 -12.69
C ARG A 55 -8.54 7.40 -12.64
N HIS A 56 -8.95 7.02 -11.43
CA HIS A 56 -10.09 6.12 -11.21
C HIS A 56 -11.42 6.86 -11.04
N LYS A 57 -11.44 8.21 -11.15
CA LYS A 57 -12.63 9.07 -11.00
C LYS A 57 -13.41 8.82 -9.69
N LEU A 58 -12.69 8.56 -8.59
CA LEU A 58 -13.28 8.18 -7.32
C LEU A 58 -13.70 9.37 -6.46
N LYS A 59 -13.07 10.52 -6.65
CA LYS A 59 -13.32 11.74 -5.90
C LYS A 59 -13.34 12.94 -6.83
N ASN A 60 -14.23 13.88 -6.54
CA ASN A 60 -14.22 15.20 -7.19
C ASN A 60 -13.15 16.11 -6.53
N GLN A 61 -12.91 17.27 -7.12
CA GLN A 61 -11.82 18.17 -6.70
C GLN A 61 -12.01 18.69 -5.25
N THR A 62 -13.25 18.93 -4.84
CA THR A 62 -13.57 19.45 -3.50
C THR A 62 -13.42 18.39 -2.40
N GLU A 63 -13.71 17.14 -2.69
CA GLU A 63 -13.62 16.01 -1.75
C GLU A 63 -12.20 15.45 -1.62
N MET A 64 -11.34 15.70 -2.60
CA MET A 64 -10.04 15.02 -2.70
C MET A 64 -9.09 15.39 -1.57
N PHE A 65 -8.95 16.67 -1.24
CA PHE A 65 -8.04 17.10 -0.19
C PHE A 65 -8.45 16.60 1.21
N PRO A 66 -9.71 16.77 1.66
CA PRO A 66 -10.15 16.21 2.95
C PRO A 66 -10.00 14.69 3.03
N TYR A 67 -10.27 13.98 1.95
CA TYR A 67 -10.11 12.52 1.90
C TYR A 67 -8.64 12.11 2.05
N ILE A 68 -7.72 12.79 1.38
CA ILE A 68 -6.27 12.53 1.47
C ILE A 68 -5.76 12.82 2.88
N VAL A 69 -6.18 13.93 3.50
CA VAL A 69 -5.85 14.25 4.89
C VAL A 69 -6.27 13.12 5.81
N HIS A 70 -7.52 12.67 5.70
CA HIS A 70 -8.03 11.55 6.50
C HIS A 70 -7.23 10.26 6.28
N LEU A 71 -6.85 9.93 5.03
CA LEU A 71 -6.02 8.76 4.74
C LEU A 71 -4.64 8.83 5.39
N LEU A 72 -4.01 10.00 5.36
CA LEU A 72 -2.70 10.22 5.99
C LEU A 72 -2.80 10.03 7.52
N GLU A 73 -3.84 10.56 8.13
CA GLU A 73 -4.08 10.38 9.58
C GLU A 73 -4.36 8.93 9.94
N LYS A 74 -5.09 8.19 9.09
CA LYS A 74 -5.32 6.73 9.26
C LYS A 74 -4.02 5.92 9.35
N VAL A 75 -2.98 6.34 8.63
CA VAL A 75 -1.66 5.68 8.67
C VAL A 75 -0.70 6.33 9.69
N GLY A 76 -1.22 7.17 10.59
CA GLY A 76 -0.46 7.80 11.67
C GLY A 76 0.41 8.98 11.25
N LEU A 77 0.13 9.63 10.12
CA LEU A 77 0.77 10.86 9.68
C LEU A 77 -0.08 12.07 10.09
N THR A 78 0.09 12.54 11.33
CA THR A 78 -0.72 13.61 11.94
C THR A 78 0.15 14.84 12.25
N PRO A 79 -0.30 16.08 11.90
CA PRO A 79 -1.56 16.40 11.21
C PRO A 79 -1.46 16.17 9.70
N GLY A 80 -2.49 15.53 9.13
CA GLY A 80 -2.49 15.06 7.74
C GLY A 80 -2.36 16.17 6.69
N ASP A 81 -2.89 17.37 6.97
CA ASP A 81 -2.81 18.53 6.09
C ASP A 81 -1.37 19.05 5.91
N LYS A 82 -0.54 18.97 6.97
CA LYS A 82 0.88 19.30 6.91
C LYS A 82 1.64 18.26 6.08
N PHE A 83 1.38 16.96 6.34
CA PHE A 83 2.02 15.90 5.59
C PHE A 83 1.65 15.90 4.11
N ALA A 84 0.41 16.24 3.77
CA ALA A 84 -0.03 16.35 2.38
C ALA A 84 0.81 17.33 1.55
N LYS A 85 1.32 18.38 2.17
CA LYS A 85 2.12 19.45 1.51
C LYS A 85 3.61 19.12 1.42
N LYS A 86 4.12 18.18 2.22
CA LYS A 86 5.53 17.77 2.21
C LYS A 86 5.92 17.09 0.90
N PHE A 87 7.20 17.18 0.59
CA PHE A 87 7.85 16.39 -0.44
C PHE A 87 8.48 15.12 0.17
N PRO A 88 8.67 14.04 -0.60
CA PRO A 88 9.29 12.83 -0.09
C PRO A 88 10.68 13.04 0.54
N HIS A 89 11.49 13.96 0.03
CA HIS A 89 12.82 14.25 0.58
C HIS A 89 12.81 14.91 1.97
N GLU A 90 11.65 15.48 2.40
CA GLU A 90 11.46 16.07 3.71
C GLU A 90 10.96 15.05 4.76
N MET A 91 10.92 13.76 4.41
CA MET A 91 10.31 12.71 5.21
C MET A 91 11.30 11.61 5.56
N SER A 92 11.15 11.02 6.75
CA SER A 92 11.87 9.81 7.16
C SER A 92 11.46 8.59 6.31
N GLY A 93 12.26 7.51 6.37
CA GLY A 93 11.93 6.26 5.69
C GLY A 93 10.56 5.68 6.12
N GLY A 94 10.29 5.69 7.43
CA GLY A 94 9.01 5.23 7.96
C GLY A 94 7.82 6.09 7.55
N GLU A 95 7.98 7.42 7.51
CA GLU A 95 6.93 8.33 7.01
C GLU A 95 6.65 8.09 5.52
N ARG A 96 7.69 7.89 4.69
CA ARG A 96 7.52 7.55 3.26
C ARG A 96 6.81 6.21 3.07
N GLN A 97 7.14 5.22 3.89
CA GLN A 97 6.45 3.92 3.85
C GLN A 97 4.97 4.05 4.20
N ARG A 98 4.62 4.85 5.21
CA ARG A 98 3.23 5.14 5.56
C ARG A 98 2.50 5.87 4.42
N VAL A 99 3.16 6.79 3.70
CA VAL A 99 2.60 7.41 2.48
C VAL A 99 2.37 6.38 1.38
N ALA A 100 3.31 5.45 1.15
CA ALA A 100 3.14 4.38 0.17
C ALA A 100 1.94 3.47 0.51
N ILE A 101 1.75 3.16 1.80
CA ILE A 101 0.58 2.41 2.28
C ILE A 101 -0.70 3.23 2.09
N ALA A 102 -0.72 4.52 2.47
CA ALA A 102 -1.88 5.40 2.25
C ALA A 102 -2.26 5.48 0.77
N ARG A 103 -1.26 5.55 -0.13
CA ARG A 103 -1.47 5.53 -1.58
C ARG A 103 -2.13 4.23 -2.05
N ALA A 104 -1.68 3.08 -1.55
CA ALA A 104 -2.30 1.80 -1.87
C ALA A 104 -3.75 1.73 -1.35
N LEU A 105 -4.02 2.23 -0.15
CA LEU A 105 -5.35 2.27 0.45
C LEU A 105 -6.30 3.27 -0.22
N SER A 106 -5.78 4.29 -0.92
CA SER A 106 -6.59 5.36 -1.49
C SER A 106 -7.68 4.88 -2.46
N LEU A 107 -7.48 3.74 -3.10
CA LEU A 107 -8.41 3.15 -4.06
C LEU A 107 -9.44 2.20 -3.41
N ASP A 108 -9.45 2.07 -2.08
CA ASP A 108 -10.26 1.09 -1.34
C ASP A 108 -10.12 -0.34 -1.91
N PRO A 109 -8.89 -0.88 -1.93
CA PRO A 109 -8.60 -2.18 -2.52
C PRO A 109 -9.21 -3.31 -1.69
N LYS A 110 -9.43 -4.47 -2.34
CA LYS A 110 -9.80 -5.71 -1.64
C LYS A 110 -8.57 -6.53 -1.24
N ILE A 111 -7.48 -6.36 -1.98
CA ILE A 111 -6.23 -7.12 -1.79
C ILE A 111 -5.05 -6.14 -1.82
N ILE A 112 -4.17 -6.27 -0.84
CA ILE A 112 -2.84 -5.65 -0.87
C ILE A 112 -1.78 -6.75 -0.91
N VAL A 113 -0.87 -6.65 -1.87
CA VAL A 113 0.38 -7.40 -1.89
C VAL A 113 1.45 -6.51 -1.28
N ALA A 114 1.93 -6.88 -0.11
CA ALA A 114 2.99 -6.16 0.60
C ALA A 114 4.29 -6.95 0.46
N ASP A 115 5.21 -6.43 -0.34
CA ASP A 115 6.50 -7.06 -0.63
C ASP A 115 7.58 -6.44 0.25
N GLU A 116 7.99 -7.19 1.27
CA GLU A 116 8.96 -6.77 2.30
C GLU A 116 8.75 -5.34 2.84
N PRO A 117 7.53 -4.93 3.21
CA PRO A 117 7.21 -3.52 3.47
C PRO A 117 7.88 -2.94 4.73
N THR A 118 8.59 -3.76 5.48
CA THR A 118 9.27 -3.36 6.73
C THR A 118 10.77 -3.60 6.72
N SER A 119 11.34 -4.17 5.65
CA SER A 119 12.74 -4.61 5.61
C SER A 119 13.77 -3.48 5.75
N MET A 120 13.42 -2.27 5.27
CA MET A 120 14.30 -1.09 5.33
C MET A 120 14.02 -0.18 6.53
N LEU A 121 13.26 -0.64 7.53
CA LEU A 121 12.84 0.16 8.66
C LEU A 121 13.47 -0.33 9.96
N ASP A 122 13.74 0.61 10.87
CA ASP A 122 14.14 0.31 12.24
C ASP A 122 13.08 -0.49 12.98
N VAL A 123 13.49 -1.24 14.01
CA VAL A 123 12.62 -2.18 14.72
C VAL A 123 11.36 -1.52 15.29
N SER A 124 11.47 -0.31 15.85
CA SER A 124 10.34 0.44 16.41
C SER A 124 9.34 0.84 15.32
N ILE A 125 9.83 1.37 14.21
CA ILE A 125 9.00 1.82 13.08
C ILE A 125 8.36 0.62 12.35
N ARG A 126 9.05 -0.54 12.35
CA ARG A 126 8.52 -1.79 11.79
C ARG A 126 7.22 -2.20 12.47
N MET A 127 7.18 -2.17 13.80
CA MET A 127 5.97 -2.51 14.56
C MET A 127 4.80 -1.58 14.22
N ASP A 128 5.04 -0.28 14.14
CA ASP A 128 4.01 0.70 13.75
C ASP A 128 3.41 0.39 12.37
N VAL A 129 4.25 -0.01 11.40
CA VAL A 129 3.78 -0.39 10.05
C VAL A 129 2.96 -1.68 10.09
N LEU A 130 3.36 -2.67 10.89
CA LEU A 130 2.59 -3.91 11.07
C LEU A 130 1.23 -3.64 11.72
N GLU A 131 1.16 -2.73 12.69
CA GLU A 131 -0.10 -2.31 13.32
C GLU A 131 -1.04 -1.64 12.32
N ILE A 132 -0.51 -0.81 11.40
CA ILE A 132 -1.32 -0.23 10.32
C ILE A 132 -1.96 -1.34 9.49
N PHE A 133 -1.19 -2.35 9.05
CA PHE A 133 -1.75 -3.48 8.29
C PHE A 133 -2.79 -4.27 9.10
N ALA A 134 -2.53 -4.54 10.37
CA ALA A 134 -3.45 -5.26 11.26
C ALA A 134 -4.77 -4.49 11.43
N LYS A 135 -4.70 -3.18 11.65
CA LYS A 135 -5.85 -2.30 11.77
C LYS A 135 -6.66 -2.27 10.47
N MET A 136 -6.00 -2.03 9.33
CA MET A 136 -6.66 -1.96 8.03
C MET A 136 -7.35 -3.28 7.64
N ARG A 137 -6.75 -4.42 7.97
CA ARG A 137 -7.34 -5.73 7.77
C ARG A 137 -8.67 -5.89 8.53
N LYS A 138 -8.73 -5.45 9.78
CA LYS A 138 -9.94 -5.53 10.60
C LYS A 138 -11.03 -4.55 10.16
N GLU A 139 -10.65 -3.30 9.90
CA GLU A 139 -11.61 -2.24 9.62
C GLU A 139 -12.18 -2.28 8.19
N ASN A 140 -11.36 -2.66 7.21
CA ASN A 140 -11.71 -2.60 5.79
C ASN A 140 -11.98 -3.97 5.16
N ASN A 141 -11.98 -5.06 5.95
CA ASN A 141 -12.09 -6.44 5.45
C ASN A 141 -11.07 -6.71 4.31
N LEU A 142 -9.85 -6.23 4.51
CA LEU A 142 -8.77 -6.25 3.54
C LEU A 142 -8.03 -7.58 3.60
N THR A 143 -7.83 -8.22 2.45
CA THR A 143 -6.92 -9.35 2.32
C THR A 143 -5.49 -8.85 2.09
N VAL A 144 -4.54 -9.32 2.90
CA VAL A 144 -3.13 -8.95 2.77
C VAL A 144 -2.31 -10.17 2.44
N LEU A 145 -1.64 -10.17 1.29
CA LEU A 145 -0.55 -11.08 0.97
C LEU A 145 0.76 -10.43 1.41
N PHE A 146 1.28 -10.86 2.55
CA PHE A 146 2.48 -10.30 3.16
C PHE A 146 3.70 -11.17 2.85
N ILE A 147 4.63 -10.64 2.08
CA ILE A 147 5.89 -11.33 1.71
C ILE A 147 6.97 -10.79 2.65
N THR A 148 7.64 -11.68 3.36
CA THR A 148 8.71 -11.31 4.31
C THR A 148 9.65 -12.46 4.55
N HIS A 149 10.89 -12.15 4.90
CA HIS A 149 11.87 -13.09 5.44
C HIS A 149 11.91 -13.07 6.98
N ASP A 150 11.14 -12.16 7.63
CA ASP A 150 11.07 -12.02 9.08
C ASP A 150 9.89 -12.82 9.64
N LEU A 151 10.18 -13.92 10.32
CA LEU A 151 9.18 -14.80 10.93
C LEU A 151 8.39 -14.13 12.05
N ALA A 152 8.97 -13.16 12.77
CA ALA A 152 8.27 -12.44 13.83
C ALA A 152 7.15 -11.59 13.27
N SER A 153 7.42 -10.82 12.20
CA SER A 153 6.42 -10.05 11.46
C SER A 153 5.33 -10.95 10.87
N ALA A 154 5.71 -12.10 10.29
CA ALA A 154 4.76 -13.06 9.76
C ALA A 154 3.81 -13.59 10.85
N ARG A 155 4.32 -14.00 12.01
CA ARG A 155 3.49 -14.49 13.14
C ARG A 155 2.57 -13.42 13.70
N TYR A 156 3.00 -12.16 13.71
CA TYR A 156 2.20 -11.06 14.22
C TYR A 156 0.96 -10.77 13.34
N LEU A 157 1.14 -10.83 12.03
CA LEU A 157 0.12 -10.35 11.09
C LEU A 157 -0.71 -11.47 10.43
N ALA A 158 -0.13 -12.66 10.19
CA ALA A 158 -0.72 -13.65 9.31
C ALA A 158 -1.68 -14.62 10.02
N ASP A 159 -2.79 -14.95 9.36
CA ASP A 159 -3.66 -16.08 9.74
C ASP A 159 -3.11 -17.40 9.21
N ARG A 160 -2.37 -17.38 8.10
CA ARG A 160 -1.73 -18.52 7.44
C ARG A 160 -0.34 -18.15 6.96
N ILE A 161 0.61 -19.05 7.12
CA ILE A 161 2.00 -18.87 6.67
C ILE A 161 2.32 -19.96 5.65
N ILE A 162 2.94 -19.54 4.53
CA ILE A 162 3.48 -20.43 3.50
C ILE A 162 4.98 -20.21 3.45
N VAL A 163 5.75 -21.27 3.63
CA VAL A 163 7.21 -21.23 3.54
C VAL A 163 7.64 -21.71 2.16
N LEU A 164 8.37 -20.86 1.45
CA LEU A 164 8.97 -21.20 0.16
C LEU A 164 10.42 -21.64 0.37
N LYS A 165 10.81 -22.76 -0.21
CA LYS A 165 12.18 -23.30 -0.21
C LYS A 165 12.53 -23.74 -1.62
N ASN A 166 13.57 -23.14 -2.18
CA ASN A 166 14.08 -23.43 -3.54
C ASN A 166 13.05 -23.22 -4.67
N GLY A 167 12.13 -22.24 -4.48
CA GLY A 167 11.10 -21.89 -5.48
C GLY A 167 9.82 -22.64 -5.31
#